data_9b8815c7065e97d465207994cc8e0d1b
#
_entry.id   9b8815c7065e97d465207994cc8e0d1b
#
_cell.length_a   1.000
_cell.length_b   1.000
_cell.length_c   1.000
_cell.angle_alpha   90.00
_cell.angle_beta   90.00
_cell.angle_gamma   90.00
#
_symmetry.space_group_name_H-M   'P 1'
#
loop_
_entity.id
_entity.type
_entity.pdbx_description
1 polymer ?
#
loop_
_entity_poly.entity_id
_entity_poly.type
_entity_poly.pdbx_seq_one_letter_code
_entity_poly.pdbx_strand_id
1 'polypeptide(L)'
;MPYRIHRQELGPMENFVYLIEDRASHRGAVVDPAWEPEAIIRQARENDVEISDILLTHSHHDHINGVEAILEQYPNARLHLLKPEAEFWGKELERPELHHGGDEMRLGDTDIRFLHTPGHTPGSACFHMPAGDDLITGDTLFVFGCGRCDLAGGDPEQMFHTLNGLRQGLPARTCIHPGHNYAEKPESTLEEEDAGNPFLHFHDKDDFVHYRMVEHDRVRSTPYHPIRRR
;
A
#
# COMPACT_ATOMS: atom_id res chain seq x y z
N MET A 1 -11.59 -1.16 -17.99
CA MET A 1 -11.44 -0.66 -16.62
C MET A 1 -11.58 0.85 -16.65
N PRO A 2 -12.24 1.47 -15.66
CA PRO A 2 -12.42 2.92 -15.62
C PRO A 2 -11.13 3.67 -15.32
N TYR A 3 -10.12 2.98 -14.78
CA TYR A 3 -8.85 3.57 -14.37
C TYR A 3 -7.63 2.91 -15.04
N ARG A 4 -6.47 3.52 -14.82
CA ARG A 4 -5.14 2.98 -15.07
C ARG A 4 -4.27 3.22 -13.84
N ILE A 5 -3.38 2.28 -13.51
CA ILE A 5 -2.37 2.44 -12.49
C ILE A 5 -1.02 2.63 -13.18
N HIS A 6 -0.39 3.74 -12.92
CA HIS A 6 1.00 4.01 -13.32
C HIS A 6 1.89 3.79 -12.10
N ARG A 7 2.92 2.97 -12.23
CA ARG A 7 3.89 2.67 -11.18
C ARG A 7 5.24 3.28 -11.50
N GLN A 8 5.89 3.86 -10.50
CA GLN A 8 7.30 4.25 -10.53
C GLN A 8 8.03 3.63 -9.35
N GLU A 9 9.24 3.16 -9.58
CA GLU A 9 10.18 2.79 -8.53
C GLU A 9 11.08 3.98 -8.26
N LEU A 10 11.07 4.50 -7.03
CA LEU A 10 11.76 5.72 -6.64
C LEU A 10 12.54 5.53 -5.34
N GLY A 11 13.63 6.28 -5.24
CA GLY A 11 14.45 6.38 -4.04
C GLY A 11 15.29 5.14 -3.69
N PRO A 12 16.09 5.26 -2.61
CA PRO A 12 17.09 4.26 -2.25
C PRO A 12 16.50 3.02 -1.57
N MET A 13 15.21 3.04 -1.20
CA MET A 13 14.52 1.93 -0.56
C MET A 13 13.62 1.15 -1.53
N GLU A 14 13.78 1.39 -2.84
CA GLU A 14 13.02 0.69 -3.90
C GLU A 14 11.50 0.86 -3.72
N ASN A 15 11.05 2.07 -3.30
CA ASN A 15 9.63 2.35 -3.09
C ASN A 15 8.87 2.36 -4.41
N PHE A 16 7.70 1.75 -4.41
CA PHE A 16 6.74 1.94 -5.48
C PHE A 16 5.76 3.07 -5.14
N VAL A 17 5.78 4.09 -5.97
CA VAL A 17 4.78 5.17 -5.97
C VAL A 17 3.79 4.90 -7.09
N TYR A 18 2.50 5.02 -6.78
CA TYR A 18 1.44 4.77 -7.76
C TYR A 18 0.67 6.04 -8.06
N LEU A 19 0.34 6.24 -9.34
CA LEU A 19 -0.63 7.22 -9.79
C LEU A 19 -1.83 6.48 -10.37
N ILE A 20 -2.97 6.55 -9.68
CA ILE A 20 -4.25 6.03 -10.15
C ILE A 20 -4.89 7.11 -11.01
N GLU A 21 -5.02 6.86 -12.30
CA GLU A 21 -5.68 7.74 -13.27
C GLU A 21 -7.12 7.28 -13.49
N ASP A 22 -8.10 8.13 -13.25
CA ASP A 22 -9.45 7.92 -13.76
C ASP A 22 -9.51 8.33 -15.23
N ARG A 23 -9.84 7.37 -16.10
CA ARG A 23 -9.75 7.54 -17.55
C ARG A 23 -10.79 8.50 -18.14
N ALA A 24 -11.91 8.68 -17.46
CA ALA A 24 -13.00 9.53 -17.97
C ALA A 24 -12.78 10.99 -17.62
N SER A 25 -12.29 11.28 -16.40
CA SER A 25 -12.12 12.63 -15.90
C SER A 25 -10.68 13.15 -15.98
N HIS A 26 -9.69 12.27 -16.26
CA HIS A 26 -8.26 12.57 -16.17
C HIS A 26 -7.81 13.09 -14.78
N ARG A 27 -8.60 12.80 -13.74
CA ARG A 27 -8.19 13.04 -12.36
C ARG A 27 -7.30 11.92 -11.87
N GLY A 28 -6.32 12.29 -11.05
CA GLY A 28 -5.37 11.34 -10.48
C GLY A 28 -5.34 11.36 -8.97
N ALA A 29 -5.17 10.16 -8.38
CA ALA A 29 -4.80 9.99 -7.00
C ALA A 29 -3.39 9.41 -6.93
N VAL A 30 -2.46 10.14 -6.29
CA VAL A 30 -1.12 9.61 -6.04
C VAL A 30 -1.08 8.88 -4.71
N VAL A 31 -0.52 7.68 -4.69
CA VAL A 31 -0.39 6.86 -3.49
C VAL A 31 1.06 6.88 -3.03
N ASP A 32 1.26 7.24 -1.75
CA ASP A 32 2.54 7.29 -1.06
C ASP A 32 3.61 8.09 -1.84
N PRO A 33 3.37 9.40 -2.13
CA PRO A 33 4.33 10.20 -2.87
C PRO A 33 5.62 10.39 -2.07
N ALA A 34 6.72 9.82 -2.59
CA ALA A 34 7.98 9.79 -1.89
C ALA A 34 9.18 10.06 -2.82
N TRP A 35 10.29 10.48 -2.22
CA TRP A 35 11.64 10.62 -2.79
C TRP A 35 11.77 11.64 -3.91
N GLU A 36 11.13 11.45 -5.04
CA GLU A 36 11.33 12.21 -6.28
C GLU A 36 10.01 12.82 -6.77
N PRO A 37 9.44 13.82 -6.05
CA PRO A 37 8.14 14.40 -6.41
C PRO A 37 8.11 14.98 -7.83
N GLU A 38 9.23 15.46 -8.36
CA GLU A 38 9.35 15.95 -9.74
C GLU A 38 9.13 14.83 -10.78
N ALA A 39 9.54 13.58 -10.47
CA ALA A 39 9.29 12.44 -11.33
C ALA A 39 7.80 12.09 -11.36
N ILE A 40 7.14 12.16 -10.18
CA ILE A 40 5.69 11.93 -10.04
C ILE A 40 4.91 12.99 -10.82
N ILE A 41 5.25 14.28 -10.63
CA ILE A 41 4.63 15.42 -11.33
C ILE A 41 4.81 15.30 -12.84
N ARG A 42 6.01 14.93 -13.29
CA ARG A 42 6.30 14.71 -14.71
C ARG A 42 5.43 13.58 -15.28
N GLN A 43 5.32 12.45 -14.59
CA GLN A 43 4.47 11.33 -15.02
C GLN A 43 3.00 11.76 -15.15
N ALA A 44 2.48 12.54 -14.19
CA ALA A 44 1.12 13.04 -14.27
C ALA A 44 0.92 13.93 -15.50
N ARG A 45 1.86 14.85 -15.78
CA ARG A 45 1.81 15.74 -16.94
C ARG A 45 1.92 14.98 -18.27
N GLU A 46 2.81 14.00 -18.38
CA GLU A 46 3.00 13.19 -19.58
C GLU A 46 1.75 12.35 -19.93
N ASN A 47 0.93 12.03 -18.95
CA ASN A 47 -0.32 11.29 -19.12
C ASN A 47 -1.57 12.20 -19.12
N ASP A 48 -1.41 13.53 -19.09
CA ASP A 48 -2.50 14.52 -19.01
C ASP A 48 -3.43 14.28 -17.80
N VAL A 49 -2.83 13.94 -16.65
CA VAL A 49 -3.52 13.65 -15.39
C VAL A 49 -3.37 14.83 -14.42
N GLU A 50 -4.48 15.34 -13.90
CA GLU A 50 -4.52 16.31 -12.81
C GLU A 50 -4.53 15.57 -11.46
N ILE A 51 -3.48 15.71 -10.66
CA ILE A 51 -3.45 15.16 -9.31
C ILE A 51 -4.44 15.95 -8.43
N SER A 52 -5.52 15.30 -8.05
CA SER A 52 -6.59 15.85 -7.24
C SER A 52 -6.67 15.24 -5.84
N ASP A 53 -5.96 14.13 -5.63
CA ASP A 53 -6.02 13.38 -4.39
C ASP A 53 -4.64 12.75 -4.09
N ILE A 54 -4.29 12.68 -2.80
CA ILE A 54 -3.11 11.99 -2.27
C ILE A 54 -3.64 10.94 -1.29
N LEU A 55 -3.27 9.68 -1.48
CA LEU A 55 -3.65 8.58 -0.60
C LEU A 55 -2.41 8.09 0.15
N LEU A 56 -2.47 8.03 1.48
CA LEU A 56 -1.39 7.47 2.28
C LEU A 56 -1.77 6.10 2.82
N THR A 57 -0.94 5.09 2.50
CA THR A 57 -1.09 3.76 3.10
C THR A 57 -0.70 3.79 4.57
N HIS A 58 0.34 4.51 4.92
CA HIS A 58 0.83 4.74 6.27
C HIS A 58 1.80 5.93 6.33
N SER A 59 2.29 6.28 7.52
CA SER A 59 3.03 7.52 7.77
C SER A 59 4.54 7.38 7.92
N HIS A 60 5.16 6.26 7.51
CA HIS A 60 6.60 6.16 7.51
C HIS A 60 7.22 7.15 6.52
N HIS A 61 8.40 7.67 6.89
CA HIS A 61 9.05 8.77 6.18
C HIS A 61 9.24 8.52 4.68
N ASP A 62 9.56 7.31 4.30
CA ASP A 62 9.79 6.90 2.92
C ASP A 62 8.51 6.73 2.08
N HIS A 63 7.33 6.93 2.66
CA HIS A 63 6.04 6.97 1.96
C HIS A 63 5.42 8.37 1.89
N ILE A 64 5.94 9.31 2.70
CA ILE A 64 5.31 10.62 2.87
C ILE A 64 6.24 11.80 2.54
N ASN A 65 7.54 11.57 2.31
CA ASN A 65 8.52 12.65 2.21
C ASN A 65 8.38 13.51 0.95
N GLY A 66 7.56 13.12 -0.02
CA GLY A 66 7.19 13.92 -1.20
C GLY A 66 5.84 14.65 -1.08
N VAL A 67 5.05 14.40 -0.01
CA VAL A 67 3.68 14.94 0.13
C VAL A 67 3.66 16.48 0.03
N GLU A 68 4.55 17.17 0.74
CA GLU A 68 4.58 18.64 0.76
C GLU A 68 4.83 19.19 -0.64
N ALA A 69 5.78 18.64 -1.39
CA ALA A 69 6.08 19.09 -2.75
C ALA A 69 4.93 18.82 -3.75
N ILE A 70 4.19 17.71 -3.57
CA ILE A 70 2.98 17.47 -4.37
C ILE A 70 1.90 18.51 -4.03
N LEU A 71 1.68 18.82 -2.75
CA LEU A 71 0.71 19.84 -2.32
C LEU A 71 1.10 21.27 -2.76
N GLU A 72 2.39 21.58 -2.81
CA GLU A 72 2.86 22.87 -3.37
C GLU A 72 2.51 23.01 -4.87
N GLN A 73 2.63 21.93 -5.64
CA GLN A 73 2.31 21.92 -7.07
C GLN A 73 0.80 21.81 -7.33
N TYR A 74 0.07 21.08 -6.48
CA TYR A 74 -1.37 20.84 -6.58
C TYR A 74 -2.07 21.24 -5.27
N PRO A 75 -2.22 22.53 -4.98
CA PRO A 75 -2.68 23.03 -3.67
C PRO A 75 -4.15 22.68 -3.35
N ASN A 76 -4.90 22.22 -4.33
CA ASN A 76 -6.27 21.76 -4.16
C ASN A 76 -6.37 20.23 -4.01
N ALA A 77 -5.27 19.49 -4.07
CA ALA A 77 -5.27 18.07 -3.86
C ALA A 77 -5.65 17.75 -2.40
N ARG A 78 -6.53 16.76 -2.23
CA ARG A 78 -7.00 16.33 -0.91
C ARG A 78 -6.08 15.23 -0.39
N LEU A 79 -5.70 15.32 0.88
CA LEU A 79 -4.89 14.32 1.54
C LEU A 79 -5.78 13.34 2.30
N HIS A 80 -5.71 12.05 1.97
CA HIS A 80 -6.53 10.99 2.53
C HIS A 80 -5.67 9.99 3.30
N LEU A 81 -6.10 9.62 4.50
CA LEU A 81 -5.51 8.54 5.29
C LEU A 81 -6.54 8.00 6.30
N LEU A 82 -6.25 6.85 6.88
CA LEU A 82 -7.09 6.32 7.95
C LEU A 82 -6.89 7.10 9.25
N LYS A 83 -7.98 7.30 9.99
CA LYS A 83 -7.96 8.04 11.26
C LYS A 83 -6.95 7.46 12.27
N PRO A 84 -6.84 6.12 12.48
CA PRO A 84 -5.81 5.58 13.37
C PRO A 84 -4.38 5.92 12.94
N GLU A 85 -4.13 6.07 11.64
CA GLU A 85 -2.81 6.47 11.14
C GLU A 85 -2.52 7.94 11.42
N ALA A 86 -3.51 8.82 11.23
CA ALA A 86 -3.36 10.23 11.57
C ALA A 86 -3.07 10.44 13.07
N GLU A 87 -3.76 9.66 13.92
CA GLU A 87 -3.54 9.68 15.37
C GLU A 87 -2.14 9.14 15.75
N PHE A 88 -1.68 8.08 15.10
CA PHE A 88 -0.35 7.50 15.28
C PHE A 88 0.76 8.45 14.82
N TRP A 89 0.62 9.02 13.64
CA TRP A 89 1.57 9.98 13.06
C TRP A 89 1.72 11.23 13.93
N GLY A 90 0.60 11.71 14.50
CA GLY A 90 0.59 12.85 15.41
C GLY A 90 1.03 14.18 14.80
N LYS A 91 1.22 14.24 13.46
CA LYS A 91 1.51 15.48 12.74
C LYS A 91 0.22 16.27 12.57
N GLU A 92 0.28 17.57 12.83
CA GLU A 92 -0.80 18.48 12.49
C GLU A 92 -0.89 18.59 10.96
N LEU A 93 -1.98 18.09 10.40
CA LEU A 93 -2.24 18.07 8.96
C LEU A 93 -3.21 19.17 8.59
N GLU A 94 -2.98 19.83 7.46
CA GLU A 94 -3.91 20.81 6.94
C GLU A 94 -5.09 20.12 6.23
N ARG A 95 -6.28 20.11 6.88
CA ARG A 95 -7.55 19.60 6.33
C ARG A 95 -7.48 18.19 5.73
N PRO A 96 -6.97 17.18 6.46
CA PRO A 96 -6.96 15.83 5.94
C PRO A 96 -8.37 15.26 5.87
N GLU A 97 -8.64 14.48 4.84
CA GLU A 97 -9.82 13.64 4.72
C GLU A 97 -9.54 12.34 5.48
N LEU A 98 -10.11 12.23 6.68
CA LEU A 98 -9.92 11.06 7.56
C LEU A 98 -10.97 10.00 7.30
N HIS A 99 -10.52 8.78 7.05
CA HIS A 99 -11.34 7.63 6.73
C HIS A 99 -11.30 6.56 7.82
N HIS A 100 -12.28 5.66 7.76
CA HIS A 100 -12.31 4.41 8.53
C HIS A 100 -12.18 3.22 7.58
N GLY A 101 -11.85 2.06 8.11
CA GLY A 101 -11.86 0.82 7.33
C GLY A 101 -13.26 0.52 6.80
N GLY A 102 -13.35 0.28 5.49
CA GLY A 102 -14.62 0.08 4.78
C GLY A 102 -15.19 1.33 4.10
N ASP A 103 -14.64 2.52 4.38
CA ASP A 103 -15.03 3.72 3.64
C ASP A 103 -14.63 3.64 2.16
N GLU A 104 -15.35 4.37 1.34
CA GLU A 104 -15.11 4.45 -0.10
C GLU A 104 -14.96 5.92 -0.51
N MET A 105 -14.05 6.19 -1.45
CA MET A 105 -13.99 7.45 -2.16
C MET A 105 -14.22 7.25 -3.65
N ARG A 106 -14.55 8.32 -4.34
CA ARG A 106 -14.76 8.31 -5.77
C ARG A 106 -13.79 9.27 -6.46
N LEU A 107 -12.94 8.71 -7.30
CA LEU A 107 -12.04 9.44 -8.19
C LEU A 107 -12.65 9.40 -9.60
N GLY A 108 -13.38 10.45 -9.99
CA GLY A 108 -14.16 10.40 -11.24
C GLY A 108 -15.17 9.25 -11.26
N ASP A 109 -14.98 8.28 -12.17
CA ASP A 109 -15.79 7.06 -12.27
C ASP A 109 -15.14 5.85 -11.58
N THR A 110 -14.02 6.06 -10.89
CA THR A 110 -13.26 5.01 -10.20
C THR A 110 -13.60 5.00 -8.71
N ASP A 111 -14.12 3.86 -8.22
CA ASP A 111 -14.34 3.64 -6.79
C ASP A 111 -13.08 3.07 -6.15
N ILE A 112 -12.65 3.65 -5.02
CA ILE A 112 -11.49 3.24 -4.23
C ILE A 112 -11.97 2.98 -2.80
N ARG A 113 -11.77 1.75 -2.30
CA ARG A 113 -12.11 1.33 -0.94
C ARG A 113 -10.91 1.38 -0.04
N PHE A 114 -11.10 1.93 1.16
CA PHE A 114 -10.10 1.96 2.21
C PHE A 114 -10.23 0.70 3.07
N LEU A 115 -9.26 -0.20 3.00
CA LEU A 115 -9.20 -1.36 3.88
C LEU A 115 -8.27 -1.05 5.05
N HIS A 116 -8.75 -1.15 6.28
CA HIS A 116 -7.89 -1.04 7.46
C HIS A 116 -7.10 -2.34 7.63
N THR A 117 -5.79 -2.24 7.53
CA THR A 117 -4.86 -3.39 7.47
C THR A 117 -3.72 -3.21 8.48
N PRO A 118 -4.04 -3.13 9.80
CA PRO A 118 -3.04 -2.87 10.84
C PRO A 118 -2.04 -4.02 10.97
N GLY A 119 -0.87 -3.69 11.54
CA GLY A 119 0.19 -4.65 11.81
C GLY A 119 1.58 -4.12 11.49
N HIS A 120 1.77 -3.39 10.39
CA HIS A 120 2.98 -2.61 10.11
C HIS A 120 2.95 -1.28 10.86
N THR A 121 1.83 -0.55 10.76
CA THR A 121 1.45 0.56 11.64
C THR A 121 0.02 0.35 12.14
N PRO A 122 -0.45 1.08 13.18
CA PRO A 122 -1.80 0.92 13.73
C PRO A 122 -2.90 1.32 12.74
N GLY A 123 -2.60 2.20 11.81
CA GLY A 123 -3.54 2.72 10.84
C GLY A 123 -3.18 2.40 9.39
N SER A 124 -2.32 1.42 9.16
CA SER A 124 -2.00 0.97 7.79
C SER A 124 -3.25 0.69 6.98
N ALA A 125 -3.24 1.11 5.72
CA ALA A 125 -4.34 0.96 4.78
C ALA A 125 -3.91 0.24 3.51
N CYS A 126 -4.81 -0.56 2.95
CA CYS A 126 -4.75 -0.98 1.56
C CYS A 126 -5.86 -0.27 0.77
N PHE A 127 -5.59 0.05 -0.50
CA PHE A 127 -6.56 0.67 -1.40
C PHE A 127 -7.02 -0.33 -2.45
N HIS A 128 -8.30 -0.69 -2.39
CA HIS A 128 -8.90 -1.67 -3.29
C HIS A 128 -9.73 -0.98 -4.37
N MET A 129 -9.45 -1.27 -5.63
CA MET A 129 -10.22 -0.85 -6.80
C MET A 129 -11.00 -2.06 -7.35
N PRO A 130 -12.29 -2.25 -6.95
CA PRO A 130 -13.04 -3.48 -7.27
C PRO A 130 -13.25 -3.72 -8.77
N ALA A 131 -13.32 -2.63 -9.57
CA ALA A 131 -13.59 -2.73 -11.02
C ALA A 131 -12.51 -3.49 -11.80
N GLY A 132 -11.27 -3.55 -11.27
CA GLY A 132 -10.15 -4.27 -11.89
C GLY A 132 -9.60 -5.38 -10.99
N ASP A 133 -10.14 -5.55 -9.78
CA ASP A 133 -9.57 -6.41 -8.74
C ASP A 133 -8.11 -6.05 -8.43
N ASP A 134 -7.77 -4.75 -8.35
CA ASP A 134 -6.45 -4.25 -7.97
C ASP A 134 -6.41 -3.83 -6.50
N LEU A 135 -5.33 -4.16 -5.81
CA LEU A 135 -5.09 -3.80 -4.41
C LEU A 135 -3.70 -3.19 -4.23
N ILE A 136 -3.62 -1.91 -3.91
CA ILE A 136 -2.37 -1.27 -3.47
C ILE A 136 -2.22 -1.53 -1.99
N THR A 137 -1.14 -2.19 -1.59
CA THR A 137 -0.99 -2.78 -0.25
C THR A 137 -0.02 -2.06 0.67
N GLY A 138 0.71 -1.05 0.15
CA GLY A 138 1.77 -0.41 0.93
C GLY A 138 2.67 -1.46 1.58
N ASP A 139 2.96 -1.26 2.86
CA ASP A 139 3.82 -2.16 3.63
C ASP A 139 3.04 -3.23 4.43
N THR A 140 1.78 -3.47 4.06
CA THR A 140 1.01 -4.59 4.64
C THR A 140 1.43 -5.92 4.02
N LEU A 141 1.36 -6.03 2.69
CA LEU A 141 1.65 -7.25 1.94
C LEU A 141 2.61 -6.92 0.79
N PHE A 142 3.79 -7.54 0.80
CA PHE A 142 4.74 -7.53 -0.32
C PHE A 142 4.59 -8.77 -1.17
N VAL A 143 5.09 -8.72 -2.38
CA VAL A 143 5.20 -9.93 -3.20
C VAL A 143 6.10 -10.93 -2.46
N PHE A 144 5.51 -12.06 -2.06
CA PHE A 144 6.12 -13.14 -1.26
C PHE A 144 6.71 -12.69 0.09
N GLY A 145 6.18 -11.62 0.67
CA GLY A 145 6.61 -11.08 1.95
C GLY A 145 5.51 -10.29 2.66
N CYS A 146 5.80 -9.73 3.81
CA CYS A 146 4.97 -8.75 4.49
C CYS A 146 5.83 -7.70 5.20
N GLY A 147 5.22 -6.58 5.55
CA GLY A 147 5.85 -5.51 6.30
C GLY A 147 6.43 -5.97 7.63
N ARG A 148 7.44 -5.29 8.10
CA ARG A 148 8.00 -5.53 9.42
C ARG A 148 7.03 -5.04 10.51
N CYS A 149 7.08 -5.71 11.66
CA CYS A 149 6.20 -5.43 12.80
C CYS A 149 6.97 -5.05 14.07
N ASP A 150 8.27 -4.79 13.96
CA ASP A 150 9.20 -4.48 15.05
C ASP A 150 9.49 -2.98 15.19
N LEU A 151 8.90 -2.14 14.33
CA LEU A 151 8.96 -0.68 14.45
C LEU A 151 7.89 -0.16 15.41
N ALA A 152 7.99 1.14 15.76
CA ALA A 152 6.97 1.80 16.55
C ALA A 152 5.57 1.61 15.94
N GLY A 153 4.60 1.19 16.75
CA GLY A 153 3.23 0.92 16.32
C GLY A 153 3.05 -0.44 15.61
N GLY A 154 4.11 -1.17 15.33
CA GLY A 154 4.05 -2.51 14.74
C GLY A 154 3.44 -3.54 15.68
N ASP A 155 2.61 -4.44 15.12
CA ASP A 155 1.92 -5.51 15.86
C ASP A 155 1.80 -6.77 14.98
N PRO A 156 2.64 -7.80 15.26
CA PRO A 156 2.62 -9.01 14.44
C PRO A 156 1.35 -9.84 14.61
N GLU A 157 0.64 -9.75 15.73
CA GLU A 157 -0.65 -10.44 15.89
C GLU A 157 -1.73 -9.80 15.01
N GLN A 158 -1.78 -8.47 14.96
CA GLN A 158 -2.66 -7.77 14.02
C GLN A 158 -2.29 -8.08 12.57
N MET A 159 -1.00 -8.11 12.22
CA MET A 159 -0.54 -8.47 10.88
C MET A 159 -1.04 -9.87 10.47
N PHE A 160 -0.96 -10.86 11.36
CA PHE A 160 -1.52 -12.19 11.10
C PHE A 160 -3.02 -12.15 10.75
N HIS A 161 -3.81 -11.42 11.54
CA HIS A 161 -5.24 -11.28 11.28
C HIS A 161 -5.53 -10.52 9.99
N THR A 162 -4.79 -9.45 9.73
CA THR A 162 -4.88 -8.64 8.52
C THR A 162 -4.64 -9.47 7.26
N LEU A 163 -3.52 -10.20 7.20
CA LEU A 163 -3.16 -11.02 6.03
C LEU A 163 -4.19 -12.14 5.78
N ASN A 164 -4.66 -12.81 6.84
CA ASN A 164 -5.74 -13.80 6.72
C ASN A 164 -7.05 -13.16 6.27
N GLY A 165 -7.38 -11.96 6.74
CA GLY A 165 -8.56 -11.19 6.32
C GLY A 165 -8.51 -10.84 4.83
N LEU A 166 -7.40 -10.35 4.32
CA LEU A 166 -7.20 -10.05 2.90
C LEU A 166 -7.37 -11.31 2.05
N ARG A 167 -6.71 -12.41 2.43
CA ARG A 167 -6.79 -13.70 1.74
C ARG A 167 -8.21 -14.24 1.63
N GLN A 168 -9.02 -14.09 2.68
CA GLN A 168 -10.38 -14.63 2.74
C GLN A 168 -11.44 -13.68 2.18
N GLY A 169 -11.18 -12.37 2.24
CA GLY A 169 -12.15 -11.32 1.90
C GLY A 169 -12.11 -10.85 0.46
N LEU A 170 -11.04 -11.15 -0.28
CA LEU A 170 -10.86 -10.68 -1.66
C LEU A 170 -10.76 -11.85 -2.65
N PRO A 171 -11.11 -11.62 -3.93
CA PRO A 171 -10.94 -12.63 -4.98
C PRO A 171 -9.48 -13.09 -5.12
N ALA A 172 -9.26 -14.37 -5.36
CA ALA A 172 -7.91 -14.95 -5.54
C ALA A 172 -7.12 -14.29 -6.68
N ARG A 173 -7.81 -13.77 -7.71
CA ARG A 173 -7.23 -13.04 -8.85
C ARG A 173 -6.86 -11.60 -8.55
N THR A 174 -7.16 -11.06 -7.34
CA THR A 174 -6.82 -9.68 -6.98
C THR A 174 -5.33 -9.44 -7.15
N CYS A 175 -4.98 -8.45 -7.99
CA CYS A 175 -3.60 -8.06 -8.25
C CYS A 175 -3.05 -7.26 -7.07
N ILE A 176 -1.88 -7.63 -6.58
CA ILE A 176 -1.20 -7.02 -5.44
C ILE A 176 -0.13 -6.06 -5.95
N HIS A 177 -0.24 -4.80 -5.53
CA HIS A 177 0.68 -3.69 -5.80
C HIS A 177 1.35 -3.24 -4.49
N PRO A 178 2.56 -3.73 -4.17
CA PRO A 178 3.22 -3.49 -2.88
C PRO A 178 3.84 -2.10 -2.76
N GLY A 179 4.23 -1.71 -1.54
CA GLY A 179 4.95 -0.45 -1.29
C GLY A 179 6.41 -0.47 -1.75
N HIS A 180 7.02 -1.64 -1.94
CA HIS A 180 8.43 -1.78 -2.31
C HIS A 180 8.70 -2.89 -3.32
N ASN A 181 9.78 -2.75 -4.10
CA ASN A 181 10.25 -3.74 -5.08
C ASN A 181 11.21 -4.76 -4.46
N TYR A 182 10.77 -5.47 -3.40
CA TYR A 182 11.62 -6.42 -2.69
C TYR A 182 11.60 -7.85 -3.24
N ALA A 183 10.88 -8.11 -4.34
CA ALA A 183 10.75 -9.44 -4.93
C ALA A 183 11.34 -9.53 -6.33
N GLU A 184 11.40 -10.75 -6.86
CA GLU A 184 11.85 -11.00 -8.24
C GLU A 184 10.90 -10.46 -9.32
N LYS A 185 9.68 -10.07 -8.92
CA LYS A 185 8.68 -9.43 -9.78
C LYS A 185 7.95 -8.32 -9.02
N PRO A 186 7.48 -7.29 -9.72
CA PRO A 186 6.96 -6.08 -9.09
C PRO A 186 5.50 -6.18 -8.62
N GLU A 187 4.78 -7.22 -8.98
CA GLU A 187 3.38 -7.46 -8.66
C GLU A 187 3.06 -8.95 -8.65
N SER A 188 1.99 -9.34 -7.99
CA SER A 188 1.51 -10.73 -7.92
C SER A 188 -0.01 -10.76 -7.84
N THR A 189 -0.58 -11.95 -7.62
CA THR A 189 -1.99 -12.10 -7.29
C THR A 189 -2.15 -12.73 -5.90
N LEU A 190 -3.31 -12.56 -5.27
CA LEU A 190 -3.58 -13.23 -3.99
C LEU A 190 -3.46 -14.76 -4.09
N GLU A 191 -3.76 -15.36 -5.26
CA GLU A 191 -3.56 -16.79 -5.50
C GLU A 191 -2.06 -17.15 -5.46
N GLU A 192 -1.21 -16.34 -6.10
CA GLU A 192 0.24 -16.55 -6.06
C GLU A 192 0.80 -16.33 -4.66
N GLU A 193 0.28 -15.33 -3.94
CA GLU A 193 0.65 -15.07 -2.56
C GLU A 193 0.21 -16.22 -1.64
N ASP A 194 -1.02 -16.72 -1.77
CA ASP A 194 -1.48 -17.87 -0.99
C ASP A 194 -0.61 -19.12 -1.25
N ALA A 195 -0.12 -19.29 -2.47
CA ALA A 195 0.72 -20.42 -2.84
C ALA A 195 2.19 -20.25 -2.42
N GLY A 196 2.73 -19.03 -2.48
CA GLY A 196 4.17 -18.78 -2.40
C GLY A 196 4.64 -17.88 -1.26
N ASN A 197 3.76 -17.14 -0.61
CA ASN A 197 4.14 -16.25 0.49
C ASN A 197 4.19 -17.01 1.83
N PRO A 198 5.37 -17.15 2.46
CA PRO A 198 5.49 -17.94 3.70
C PRO A 198 4.61 -17.39 4.83
N PHE A 199 4.30 -16.10 4.86
CA PHE A 199 3.45 -15.48 5.87
C PHE A 199 1.98 -15.90 5.76
N LEU A 200 1.51 -16.31 4.58
CA LEU A 200 0.16 -16.85 4.37
C LEU A 200 0.07 -18.35 4.61
N HIS A 201 1.18 -19.02 4.96
CA HIS A 201 1.20 -20.45 5.25
C HIS A 201 0.92 -20.79 6.71
N PHE A 202 1.02 -19.82 7.61
CA PHE A 202 0.75 -20.02 9.03
C PHE A 202 -0.75 -20.11 9.31
N HIS A 203 -1.13 -21.10 10.11
CA HIS A 203 -2.49 -21.31 10.62
C HIS A 203 -2.59 -20.94 12.10
N ASP A 204 -1.45 -20.96 12.79
CA ASP A 204 -1.31 -20.56 14.19
C ASP A 204 -0.69 -19.18 14.27
N LYS A 205 -1.24 -18.32 15.13
CA LYS A 205 -0.80 -16.95 15.30
C LYS A 205 0.58 -16.88 15.96
N ASP A 206 0.84 -17.70 16.97
CA ASP A 206 2.09 -17.66 17.73
C ASP A 206 3.26 -18.14 16.86
N ASP A 207 3.04 -19.11 15.98
CA ASP A 207 4.01 -19.55 14.98
C ASP A 207 4.31 -18.43 13.96
N PHE A 208 3.30 -17.70 13.51
CA PHE A 208 3.46 -16.54 12.63
C PHE A 208 4.29 -15.44 13.31
N VAL A 209 3.92 -15.10 14.55
CA VAL A 209 4.62 -14.08 15.35
C VAL A 209 6.08 -14.46 15.53
N HIS A 210 6.35 -15.72 15.92
CA HIS A 210 7.71 -16.22 16.06
C HIS A 210 8.51 -16.11 14.75
N TYR A 211 7.91 -16.56 13.64
CA TYR A 211 8.55 -16.46 12.33
C TYR A 211 8.84 -15.01 11.95
N ARG A 212 7.84 -14.09 12.04
CA ARG A 212 8.03 -12.67 11.67
C ARG A 212 9.09 -11.98 12.52
N MET A 213 9.06 -12.21 13.84
CA MET A 213 9.87 -11.43 14.79
C MET A 213 11.25 -12.02 15.05
N VAL A 214 11.46 -13.32 14.82
CA VAL A 214 12.67 -14.01 15.21
C VAL A 214 13.41 -14.66 14.03
N GLU A 215 12.69 -15.30 13.11
CA GLU A 215 13.32 -16.15 12.09
C GLU A 215 13.49 -15.45 10.74
N HIS A 216 12.47 -14.74 10.27
CA HIS A 216 12.38 -14.25 8.89
C HIS A 216 13.67 -13.54 8.44
N ASP A 217 14.14 -12.55 9.17
CA ASP A 217 15.29 -11.73 8.78
C ASP A 217 16.64 -12.49 8.84
N ARG A 218 16.64 -13.70 9.43
CA ARG A 218 17.80 -14.60 9.46
C ARG A 218 17.82 -15.59 8.31
N VAL A 219 16.64 -15.93 7.76
CA VAL A 219 16.51 -17.00 6.77
C VAL A 219 16.08 -16.51 5.38
N ARG A 220 15.66 -15.26 5.28
CA ARG A 220 15.21 -14.64 4.03
C ARG A 220 16.00 -13.37 3.73
N SER A 221 16.32 -13.21 2.46
CA SER A 221 16.91 -11.98 1.90
C SER A 221 16.13 -11.56 0.64
N THR A 222 16.21 -10.30 0.28
CA THR A 222 15.73 -9.81 -1.01
C THR A 222 16.68 -10.26 -2.14
N PRO A 223 16.19 -10.48 -3.37
CA PRO A 223 14.78 -10.42 -3.74
C PRO A 223 13.99 -11.61 -3.18
N TYR A 224 12.75 -11.35 -2.75
CA TYR A 224 11.86 -12.42 -2.31
C TYR A 224 11.40 -13.29 -3.49
N HIS A 225 11.33 -14.61 -3.25
CA HIS A 225 10.79 -15.59 -4.18
C HIS A 225 9.78 -16.49 -3.47
N PRO A 226 8.91 -17.18 -4.25
CA PRO A 226 7.90 -18.02 -3.65
C PRO A 226 8.52 -19.20 -2.88
N ILE A 227 7.94 -19.48 -1.72
CA ILE A 227 8.26 -20.68 -0.92
C ILE A 227 7.05 -21.60 -0.97
N ARG A 228 7.23 -22.85 -1.41
CA ARG A 228 6.14 -23.83 -1.40
C ARG A 228 5.76 -24.18 0.04
N ARG A 229 4.46 -24.32 0.28
CA ARG A 229 3.97 -24.94 1.53
C ARG A 229 4.63 -26.32 1.69
N ARG A 230 5.16 -26.58 2.87
CA ARG A 230 5.68 -27.91 3.24
C ARG A 230 4.55 -28.83 3.67
#